data_2c77ad7055c01cf3795194053c88ddd3
#
_entry.id   2c77ad7055c01cf3795194053c88ddd3
#
_cell.length_a   1.000
_cell.length_b   1.000
_cell.length_c   1.000
_cell.angle_alpha   90.00
_cell.angle_beta   90.00
_cell.angle_gamma   90.00
#
_symmetry.space_group_name_H-M   'P 1'
#
loop_
_entity.id
_entity.type
_entity.pdbx_description
1 polymer ?
#
loop_
_entity_poly.entity_id
_entity_poly.type
_entity_poly.pdbx_seq_one_letter_code
_entity_poly.pdbx_strand_id
1 'polypeptide(L)'
;FLLLPFVSFVGLSSIVNAQFTGKQSDWKGFKKTVFKVGDHEAFVVEPKEPAKETPWVWRARFPTYHTEIDEMLLSDGYHVAHVNAGSRLGSPNALKIWKQFYDLLTEKHGFNKKVVLEGVSRGGLYVNRWAKAYPETVACMYNDTPVCDFKSWPGGKGAGKGAQGQWKKVIEEYGFKNE
;
A
#
# COMPACT_ATOMS: atom_id res chain seq x y z
N PHE A 1 54.37 15.14 -24.74
CA PHE A 1 53.03 14.55 -24.56
C PHE A 1 52.66 14.68 -23.09
N LEU A 2 51.77 15.61 -22.79
CA LEU A 2 51.23 15.81 -21.42
C LEU A 2 49.90 15.04 -21.31
N LEU A 3 49.86 13.99 -20.50
CA LEU A 3 48.65 13.28 -20.14
C LEU A 3 47.98 14.00 -18.98
N LEU A 4 46.82 14.64 -19.24
CA LEU A 4 45.95 15.19 -18.20
C LEU A 4 45.09 14.05 -17.61
N PRO A 5 45.00 13.91 -16.28
CA PRO A 5 44.14 12.92 -15.67
C PRO A 5 42.67 13.34 -15.81
N PHE A 6 41.85 12.45 -16.35
CA PHE A 6 40.40 12.59 -16.42
C PHE A 6 39.82 12.29 -15.03
N VAL A 7 39.45 13.32 -14.28
CA VAL A 7 38.77 13.16 -13.00
C VAL A 7 37.27 13.00 -13.28
N SER A 8 36.78 11.75 -13.24
CA SER A 8 35.34 11.48 -13.28
C SER A 8 34.72 11.89 -11.94
N PHE A 9 33.96 12.97 -11.97
CA PHE A 9 33.09 13.36 -10.86
C PHE A 9 31.84 12.42 -10.86
N VAL A 10 31.89 11.38 -10.03
CA VAL A 10 30.66 10.61 -9.72
C VAL A 10 29.87 11.47 -8.75
N GLY A 11 28.86 12.17 -9.29
CA GLY A 11 27.91 12.89 -8.49
C GLY A 11 27.08 11.90 -7.67
N LEU A 12 27.37 11.79 -6.36
CA LEU A 12 26.45 11.18 -5.42
C LEU A 12 25.20 12.08 -5.34
N SER A 13 24.17 11.74 -6.10
CA SER A 13 22.83 12.26 -5.86
C SER A 13 22.34 11.68 -4.54
N SER A 14 22.52 12.43 -3.45
CA SER A 14 21.82 12.16 -2.21
C SER A 14 20.32 12.32 -2.49
N ILE A 15 19.59 11.21 -2.54
CA ILE A 15 18.13 11.23 -2.53
C ILE A 15 17.74 11.80 -1.17
N VAL A 16 17.41 13.08 -1.14
CA VAL A 16 16.79 13.70 0.04
C VAL A 16 15.39 13.09 0.11
N ASN A 17 15.20 12.08 0.97
CA ASN A 17 13.89 11.59 1.30
C ASN A 17 13.08 12.77 1.88
N ALA A 18 12.12 13.27 1.11
CA ALA A 18 11.26 14.34 1.58
C ALA A 18 10.49 13.84 2.80
N GLN A 19 10.68 14.51 3.94
CA GLN A 19 10.01 14.16 5.18
C GLN A 19 8.48 14.28 5.00
N PHE A 20 7.73 13.32 5.52
CA PHE A 20 6.26 13.39 5.50
C PHE A 20 5.77 14.56 6.35
N THR A 21 4.95 15.41 5.73
CA THR A 21 4.27 16.51 6.41
C THR A 21 2.89 16.05 6.87
N GLY A 22 2.63 16.04 8.17
CA GLY A 22 1.37 15.58 8.74
C GLY A 22 1.38 15.48 10.26
N LYS A 23 0.30 14.92 10.81
CA LYS A 23 0.17 14.69 12.25
C LYS A 23 1.02 13.49 12.66
N GLN A 24 2.01 13.72 13.50
CA GLN A 24 2.88 12.67 14.02
C GLN A 24 2.34 12.10 15.33
N SER A 25 2.58 10.82 15.55
CA SER A 25 2.27 10.10 16.78
C SER A 25 3.21 8.90 16.95
N ASP A 26 3.29 8.39 18.17
CA ASP A 26 3.89 7.09 18.43
C ASP A 26 2.96 5.97 17.99
N TRP A 27 3.51 4.97 17.35
CA TRP A 27 2.84 3.73 17.01
C TRP A 27 3.73 2.56 17.44
N LYS A 28 3.50 2.04 18.64
CA LYS A 28 4.25 0.91 19.21
C LYS A 28 5.78 1.13 19.23
N GLY A 29 6.20 2.36 19.51
CA GLY A 29 7.61 2.76 19.56
C GLY A 29 8.21 3.16 18.20
N PHE A 30 7.41 3.25 17.14
CA PHE A 30 7.76 3.74 15.81
C PHE A 30 7.06 5.07 15.51
N LYS A 31 7.69 5.90 14.68
CA LYS A 31 7.08 7.17 14.26
C LYS A 31 6.03 6.94 13.18
N LYS A 32 4.79 7.29 13.47
CA LYS A 32 3.67 7.30 12.52
C LYS A 32 3.35 8.72 12.10
N THR A 33 3.29 8.97 10.80
CA THR A 33 2.83 10.24 10.25
C THR A 33 1.53 10.03 9.49
N VAL A 34 0.48 10.77 9.86
CA VAL A 34 -0.84 10.76 9.18
C VAL A 34 -0.95 12.00 8.33
N PHE A 35 -1.34 11.83 7.07
CA PHE A 35 -1.48 12.90 6.08
C PHE A 35 -2.63 12.61 5.11
N LYS A 36 -2.84 13.47 4.11
CA LYS A 36 -3.86 13.27 3.08
C LYS A 36 -3.26 13.03 1.71
N VAL A 37 -3.92 12.17 0.94
CA VAL A 37 -3.71 11.96 -0.49
C VAL A 37 -5.02 12.31 -1.19
N GLY A 38 -5.11 13.49 -1.78
CA GLY A 38 -6.40 14.09 -2.11
C GLY A 38 -7.25 14.23 -0.84
N ASP A 39 -8.49 13.73 -0.89
CA ASP A 39 -9.40 13.74 0.27
C ASP A 39 -9.25 12.52 1.19
N HIS A 40 -8.33 11.61 0.87
CA HIS A 40 -8.16 10.33 1.56
C HIS A 40 -7.10 10.42 2.64
N GLU A 41 -7.42 9.94 3.85
CA GLU A 41 -6.45 9.81 4.92
C GLU A 41 -5.48 8.66 4.59
N ALA A 42 -4.21 8.94 4.80
CA ALA A 42 -3.13 7.98 4.63
C ALA A 42 -2.17 8.09 5.80
N PHE A 43 -1.38 7.05 6.02
CA PHE A 43 -0.28 7.11 6.96
C PHE A 43 0.92 6.30 6.48
N VAL A 44 2.06 6.67 7.02
CA VAL A 44 3.30 5.90 6.97
C VAL A 44 3.81 5.73 8.40
N VAL A 45 4.24 4.52 8.74
CA VAL A 45 5.02 4.20 9.93
C VAL A 45 6.46 3.98 9.48
N GLU A 46 7.38 4.73 10.08
CA GLU A 46 8.78 4.73 9.71
C GLU A 46 9.56 3.78 10.62
N PRO A 47 10.43 2.91 10.10
CA PRO A 47 11.36 2.12 10.90
C PRO A 47 12.36 3.03 11.61
N LYS A 48 12.97 2.56 12.71
CA LYS A 48 14.04 3.32 13.39
C LYS A 48 15.27 3.46 12.51
N GLU A 49 15.61 2.41 11.79
CA GLU A 49 16.73 2.35 10.86
C GLU A 49 16.21 1.82 9.50
N PRO A 50 15.96 2.69 8.53
CA PRO A 50 15.48 2.27 7.22
C PRO A 50 16.48 1.37 6.49
N ALA A 51 16.02 0.27 5.95
CA ALA A 51 16.81 -0.59 5.09
C ALA A 51 17.10 0.11 3.74
N LYS A 52 18.15 -0.36 3.03
CA LYS A 52 18.49 0.16 1.70
C LYS A 52 17.30 0.08 0.74
N GLU A 53 17.22 1.04 -0.17
CA GLU A 53 16.17 1.13 -1.19
C GLU A 53 14.75 1.36 -0.62
N THR A 54 14.63 1.69 0.66
CA THR A 54 13.37 2.06 1.31
C THR A 54 12.24 1.06 1.03
N PRO A 55 12.42 -0.22 1.40
CA PRO A 55 11.39 -1.22 1.21
C PRO A 55 10.17 -0.92 2.07
N TRP A 56 8.99 -1.34 1.61
CA TRP A 56 7.76 -1.05 2.33
C TRP A 56 6.66 -2.08 2.12
N VAL A 57 5.75 -2.11 3.10
CA VAL A 57 4.54 -2.92 3.12
C VAL A 57 3.33 -2.01 2.93
N TRP A 58 2.46 -2.38 2.02
CA TRP A 58 1.20 -1.69 1.79
C TRP A 58 0.05 -2.49 2.39
N ARG A 59 -0.39 -2.05 3.54
CA ARG A 59 -1.51 -2.65 4.23
C ARG A 59 -2.83 -2.17 3.64
N ALA A 60 -3.59 -3.08 3.02
CA ALA A 60 -4.79 -2.73 2.25
C ALA A 60 -5.96 -2.29 3.12
N ARG A 61 -6.23 -3.02 4.20
CA ARG A 61 -7.37 -2.81 5.12
C ARG A 61 -6.99 -3.16 6.55
N PHE A 62 -7.85 -2.78 7.49
CA PHE A 62 -7.71 -3.12 8.91
C PHE A 62 -6.35 -2.75 9.51
N PRO A 63 -5.98 -1.45 9.46
CA PRO A 63 -4.62 -1.02 9.80
C PRO A 63 -4.23 -1.17 11.28
N THR A 64 -5.13 -1.66 12.11
CA THR A 64 -4.89 -1.89 13.55
C THR A 64 -5.13 -3.34 13.97
N TYR A 65 -5.41 -4.23 13.01
CA TYR A 65 -5.77 -5.62 13.29
C TYR A 65 -4.61 -6.56 12.90
N HIS A 66 -4.14 -7.38 13.83
CA HIS A 66 -3.03 -8.31 13.65
C HIS A 66 -1.79 -7.65 13.03
N THR A 67 -1.16 -6.77 13.81
CA THR A 67 -0.04 -5.93 13.36
C THR A 67 1.33 -6.51 13.70
N GLU A 68 1.39 -7.75 14.14
CA GLU A 68 2.61 -8.42 14.57
C GLU A 68 3.64 -8.51 13.43
N ILE A 69 3.16 -8.79 12.21
CA ILE A 69 4.01 -8.81 11.01
C ILE A 69 4.52 -7.41 10.68
N ASP A 70 3.66 -6.39 10.78
CA ASP A 70 4.07 -4.99 10.56
C ASP A 70 5.20 -4.58 11.51
N GLU A 71 5.09 -4.97 12.79
CA GLU A 71 6.10 -4.67 13.83
C GLU A 71 7.45 -5.37 13.54
N MET A 72 7.40 -6.61 13.09
CA MET A 72 8.60 -7.36 12.66
C MET A 72 9.25 -6.68 11.46
N LEU A 73 8.49 -6.34 10.43
CA LEU A 73 8.99 -5.71 9.22
C LEU A 73 9.54 -4.30 9.49
N LEU A 74 8.92 -3.53 10.38
CA LEU A 74 9.47 -2.25 10.85
C LEU A 74 10.81 -2.44 11.56
N SER A 75 10.96 -3.50 12.35
CA SER A 75 12.22 -3.84 13.02
C SER A 75 13.31 -4.24 12.03
N ASP A 76 12.93 -4.80 10.87
CA ASP A 76 13.82 -5.17 9.77
C ASP A 76 14.06 -4.01 8.78
N GLY A 77 13.60 -2.79 9.11
CA GLY A 77 13.85 -1.59 8.32
C GLY A 77 12.85 -1.30 7.20
N TYR A 78 11.73 -2.03 7.13
CA TYR A 78 10.64 -1.75 6.20
C TYR A 78 9.75 -0.62 6.73
N HIS A 79 9.21 0.19 5.82
CA HIS A 79 8.12 1.10 6.15
C HIS A 79 6.78 0.38 6.07
N VAL A 80 5.81 0.78 6.90
CA VAL A 80 4.42 0.31 6.78
C VAL A 80 3.54 1.47 6.36
N ALA A 81 2.77 1.29 5.29
CA ALA A 81 1.97 2.33 4.69
C ALA A 81 0.52 1.89 4.46
N HIS A 82 -0.40 2.85 4.57
CA HIS A 82 -1.82 2.63 4.33
C HIS A 82 -2.47 3.89 3.76
N VAL A 83 -3.42 3.70 2.86
CA VAL A 83 -4.35 4.75 2.42
C VAL A 83 -5.80 4.25 2.55
N ASN A 84 -6.65 5.08 3.15
CA ASN A 84 -8.06 4.75 3.31
C ASN A 84 -8.84 5.02 2.02
N ALA A 85 -8.93 4.03 1.17
CA ALA A 85 -9.76 4.08 -0.04
C ALA A 85 -11.26 3.84 0.23
N GLY A 86 -11.69 3.82 1.49
CA GLY A 86 -13.07 3.55 1.88
C GLY A 86 -13.49 2.09 1.63
N SER A 87 -14.81 1.85 1.61
CA SER A 87 -15.39 0.53 1.34
C SER A 87 -15.66 0.34 -0.16
N ARG A 88 -14.63 0.53 -0.99
CA ARG A 88 -14.72 0.45 -2.47
C ARG A 88 -14.37 -0.92 -3.04
N LEU A 89 -14.09 -1.90 -2.19
CA LEU A 89 -13.97 -3.33 -2.54
C LEU A 89 -13.02 -3.62 -3.71
N GLY A 90 -11.88 -2.89 -3.78
CA GLY A 90 -10.89 -3.04 -4.84
C GLY A 90 -11.38 -2.57 -6.23
N SER A 91 -12.40 -1.72 -6.30
CA SER A 91 -12.96 -1.19 -7.55
C SER A 91 -11.94 -0.36 -8.35
N PRO A 92 -12.25 -0.02 -9.62
CA PRO A 92 -11.45 0.92 -10.39
C PRO A 92 -11.23 2.26 -9.67
N ASN A 93 -12.21 2.74 -8.90
CA ASN A 93 -12.07 3.97 -8.13
C ASN A 93 -11.11 3.78 -6.93
N ALA A 94 -11.14 2.62 -6.28
CA ALA A 94 -10.14 2.30 -5.25
C ALA A 94 -8.72 2.29 -5.84
N LEU A 95 -8.54 1.72 -7.03
CA LEU A 95 -7.22 1.68 -7.70
C LEU A 95 -6.69 3.07 -8.05
N LYS A 96 -7.55 4.01 -8.44
CA LYS A 96 -7.12 5.40 -8.69
C LYS A 96 -6.54 6.04 -7.43
N ILE A 97 -7.19 5.86 -6.27
CA ILE A 97 -6.69 6.36 -4.99
C ILE A 97 -5.37 5.69 -4.62
N TRP A 98 -5.27 4.38 -4.81
CA TRP A 98 -4.08 3.60 -4.58
C TRP A 98 -2.93 4.06 -5.49
N LYS A 99 -3.21 4.31 -6.76
CA LYS A 99 -2.19 4.78 -7.71
C LYS A 99 -1.62 6.15 -7.29
N GLN A 100 -2.47 7.08 -6.86
CA GLN A 100 -2.01 8.38 -6.36
C GLN A 100 -1.10 8.22 -5.13
N PHE A 101 -1.45 7.31 -4.23
CA PHE A 101 -0.64 7.03 -3.04
C PHE A 101 0.69 6.36 -3.39
N TYR A 102 0.67 5.36 -4.26
CA TYR A 102 1.86 4.69 -4.75
C TYR A 102 2.83 5.69 -5.40
N ASP A 103 2.34 6.54 -6.30
CA ASP A 103 3.16 7.54 -6.99
C ASP A 103 3.75 8.55 -6.00
N LEU A 104 2.96 9.00 -5.02
CA LEU A 104 3.45 9.87 -3.97
C LEU A 104 4.63 9.24 -3.23
N LEU A 105 4.52 7.98 -2.79
CA LEU A 105 5.57 7.30 -2.04
C LEU A 105 6.81 7.03 -2.89
N THR A 106 6.63 6.53 -4.11
CA THR A 106 7.75 6.11 -4.96
C THR A 106 8.45 7.26 -5.68
N GLU A 107 7.71 8.30 -6.10
CA GLU A 107 8.27 9.38 -6.89
C GLU A 107 8.75 10.57 -6.03
N LYS A 108 8.06 10.83 -4.89
CA LYS A 108 8.41 11.98 -4.04
C LYS A 108 9.14 11.60 -2.77
N HIS A 109 8.88 10.42 -2.22
CA HIS A 109 9.52 9.97 -0.98
C HIS A 109 10.58 8.88 -1.19
N GLY A 110 10.85 8.46 -2.42
CA GLY A 110 11.93 7.54 -2.76
C GLY A 110 11.71 6.10 -2.29
N PHE A 111 10.46 5.69 -2.06
CA PHE A 111 10.13 4.32 -1.69
C PHE A 111 10.43 3.36 -2.84
N ASN A 112 10.77 2.12 -2.51
CA ASN A 112 11.01 1.08 -3.52
C ASN A 112 9.80 0.94 -4.44
N LYS A 113 10.04 0.84 -5.73
CA LYS A 113 8.97 0.64 -6.73
C LYS A 113 8.29 -0.72 -6.61
N LYS A 114 8.95 -1.69 -5.98
CA LYS A 114 8.36 -3.00 -5.67
C LYS A 114 7.90 -3.03 -4.23
N VAL A 115 6.61 -3.22 -4.02
CA VAL A 115 5.94 -3.19 -2.71
C VAL A 115 5.52 -4.59 -2.26
N VAL A 116 5.62 -4.84 -0.96
CA VAL A 116 4.95 -5.97 -0.32
C VAL A 116 3.48 -5.61 -0.10
N LEU A 117 2.56 -6.37 -0.68
CA LEU A 117 1.12 -6.16 -0.53
C LEU A 117 0.57 -7.02 0.62
N GLU A 118 -0.10 -6.40 1.57
CA GLU A 118 -0.76 -7.12 2.66
C GLU A 118 -2.27 -7.03 2.57
N GLY A 119 -2.92 -8.20 2.39
CA GLY A 119 -4.36 -8.33 2.20
C GLY A 119 -5.04 -9.19 3.26
N VAL A 120 -5.56 -8.56 4.31
CA VAL A 120 -6.35 -9.25 5.34
C VAL A 120 -7.84 -9.21 4.96
N SER A 121 -8.54 -10.37 5.01
CA SER A 121 -9.98 -10.48 4.77
C SER A 121 -10.38 -9.79 3.44
N ARG A 122 -11.31 -8.83 3.44
CA ARG A 122 -11.68 -8.05 2.24
C ARG A 122 -10.56 -7.15 1.70
N GLY A 123 -9.43 -7.04 2.40
CA GLY A 123 -8.20 -6.45 1.86
C GLY A 123 -7.66 -7.23 0.67
N GLY A 124 -7.92 -8.53 0.61
CA GLY A 124 -7.58 -9.36 -0.53
C GLY A 124 -8.11 -8.84 -1.87
N LEU A 125 -9.33 -8.26 -1.89
CA LEU A 125 -9.89 -7.66 -3.11
C LEU A 125 -9.02 -6.51 -3.65
N TYR A 126 -8.41 -5.73 -2.76
CA TYR A 126 -7.55 -4.60 -3.15
C TYR A 126 -6.19 -5.08 -3.67
N VAL A 127 -5.51 -5.94 -2.91
CA VAL A 127 -4.16 -6.38 -3.27
C VAL A 127 -4.16 -7.24 -4.54
N ASN A 128 -5.14 -8.15 -4.68
CA ASN A 128 -5.26 -8.95 -5.89
C ASN A 128 -5.59 -8.08 -7.12
N ARG A 129 -6.43 -7.05 -6.93
CA ARG A 129 -6.76 -6.12 -8.03
C ARG A 129 -5.56 -5.27 -8.43
N TRP A 130 -4.78 -4.80 -7.44
CA TRP A 130 -3.54 -4.08 -7.70
C TRP A 130 -2.52 -4.93 -8.44
N ALA A 131 -2.25 -6.14 -7.91
CA ALA A 131 -1.29 -7.05 -8.51
C ALA A 131 -1.66 -7.45 -9.95
N LYS A 132 -2.96 -7.54 -10.25
CA LYS A 132 -3.44 -7.76 -11.63
C LYS A 132 -3.20 -6.56 -12.54
N ALA A 133 -3.37 -5.34 -12.01
CA ALA A 133 -3.26 -4.11 -12.81
C ALA A 133 -1.82 -3.63 -12.98
N TYR A 134 -0.96 -3.88 -11.99
CA TYR A 134 0.42 -3.38 -11.90
C TYR A 134 1.38 -4.46 -11.38
N PRO A 135 1.50 -5.62 -12.06
CA PRO A 135 2.28 -6.76 -11.58
C PRO A 135 3.77 -6.42 -11.40
N GLU A 136 4.32 -5.51 -12.20
CA GLU A 136 5.70 -5.06 -12.12
C GLU A 136 6.05 -4.33 -10.83
N THR A 137 5.03 -3.80 -10.14
CA THR A 137 5.19 -3.06 -8.87
C THR A 137 5.18 -3.95 -7.64
N VAL A 138 4.97 -5.25 -7.80
CA VAL A 138 4.77 -6.19 -6.67
C VAL A 138 6.06 -6.93 -6.38
N ALA A 139 6.54 -6.84 -5.15
CA ALA A 139 7.63 -7.68 -4.64
C ALA A 139 7.10 -9.05 -4.23
N CYS A 140 6.08 -9.06 -3.37
CA CYS A 140 5.34 -10.26 -2.96
C CYS A 140 3.96 -9.86 -2.41
N MET A 141 3.13 -10.86 -2.14
CA MET A 141 1.83 -10.68 -1.51
C MET A 141 1.71 -11.58 -0.28
N TYR A 142 1.33 -10.99 0.84
CA TYR A 142 0.87 -11.72 2.02
C TYR A 142 -0.65 -11.56 2.14
N ASN A 143 -1.36 -12.68 2.15
CA ASN A 143 -2.81 -12.71 2.25
C ASN A 143 -3.22 -13.55 3.46
N ASP A 144 -3.94 -12.92 4.39
CA ASP A 144 -4.52 -13.59 5.55
C ASP A 144 -6.04 -13.68 5.38
N THR A 145 -6.55 -14.92 5.26
CA THR A 145 -7.97 -15.22 5.03
C THR A 145 -8.62 -14.30 3.98
N PRO A 146 -8.01 -14.13 2.79
CA PRO A 146 -8.40 -13.08 1.87
C PRO A 146 -9.72 -13.37 1.18
N VAL A 147 -10.50 -12.32 0.91
CA VAL A 147 -11.56 -12.36 -0.08
C VAL A 147 -10.92 -12.16 -1.46
N CYS A 148 -10.94 -13.20 -2.29
CA CYS A 148 -10.40 -13.17 -3.64
C CYS A 148 -11.47 -13.05 -4.73
N ASP A 149 -12.71 -13.43 -4.41
CA ASP A 149 -13.84 -13.41 -5.33
C ASP A 149 -15.07 -12.77 -4.65
N PHE A 150 -15.53 -11.64 -5.18
CA PHE A 150 -16.70 -10.95 -4.66
C PHE A 150 -18.01 -11.70 -4.87
N LYS A 151 -18.06 -12.73 -5.73
CA LYS A 151 -19.22 -13.62 -5.85
C LYS A 151 -19.37 -14.46 -4.60
N SER A 152 -18.26 -14.99 -4.05
CA SER A 152 -18.30 -15.73 -2.79
C SER A 152 -18.63 -14.79 -1.62
N TRP A 153 -17.96 -13.66 -1.54
CA TRP A 153 -18.26 -12.58 -0.61
C TRP A 153 -17.99 -11.22 -1.31
N PRO A 154 -18.91 -10.30 -1.24
CA PRO A 154 -20.17 -10.26 -0.49
C PRO A 154 -21.37 -10.93 -1.19
N GLY A 155 -21.21 -11.55 -2.34
CA GLY A 155 -22.31 -12.09 -3.16
C GLY A 155 -23.05 -13.28 -2.55
N GLY A 156 -22.42 -14.04 -1.65
CA GLY A 156 -23.04 -15.21 -1.02
C GLY A 156 -23.32 -16.36 -2.00
N LYS A 157 -22.58 -16.41 -3.11
CA LYS A 157 -22.71 -17.47 -4.15
C LYS A 157 -21.82 -18.69 -3.85
N GLY A 158 -21.19 -18.74 -2.67
CA GLY A 158 -20.38 -19.85 -2.18
C GLY A 158 -20.94 -20.48 -0.91
N ALA A 159 -20.09 -21.19 -0.14
CA ALA A 159 -20.49 -21.84 1.11
C ALA A 159 -20.79 -20.84 2.26
N GLY A 160 -20.24 -19.64 2.20
CA GLY A 160 -20.44 -18.61 3.22
C GLY A 160 -21.64 -17.72 2.97
N LYS A 161 -22.12 -17.09 4.04
CA LYS A 161 -23.20 -16.08 3.93
C LYS A 161 -22.67 -14.83 3.21
N GLY A 162 -23.48 -14.29 2.31
CA GLY A 162 -23.21 -13.00 1.67
C GLY A 162 -23.46 -11.81 2.60
N ALA A 163 -23.22 -10.61 2.06
CA ALA A 163 -23.46 -9.33 2.73
C ALA A 163 -24.16 -8.38 1.75
N GLN A 164 -25.49 -8.38 1.76
CA GLN A 164 -26.35 -7.65 0.79
C GLN A 164 -25.94 -6.18 0.61
N GLY A 165 -25.69 -5.45 1.69
CA GLY A 165 -25.27 -4.05 1.62
C GLY A 165 -23.89 -3.87 0.97
N GLN A 166 -22.99 -4.83 1.10
CA GLN A 166 -21.68 -4.82 0.43
C GLN A 166 -21.80 -5.29 -1.03
N TRP A 167 -22.74 -6.19 -1.32
CA TRP A 167 -23.05 -6.61 -2.69
C TRP A 167 -23.55 -5.43 -3.53
N LYS A 168 -24.49 -4.64 -3.00
CA LYS A 168 -24.95 -3.41 -3.65
C LYS A 168 -23.79 -2.47 -3.98
N LYS A 169 -22.85 -2.31 -3.04
CA LYS A 169 -21.64 -1.50 -3.29
C LYS A 169 -20.74 -2.07 -4.38
N VAL A 170 -20.62 -3.40 -4.51
CA VAL A 170 -19.91 -4.01 -5.63
C VAL A 170 -20.56 -3.60 -6.95
N ILE A 171 -21.89 -3.73 -7.05
CA ILE A 171 -22.65 -3.36 -8.27
C ILE A 171 -22.36 -1.89 -8.63
N GLU A 172 -22.50 -0.98 -7.67
CA GLU A 172 -22.28 0.45 -7.87
C GLU A 172 -20.81 0.76 -8.26
N GLU A 173 -19.85 0.28 -7.49
CA GLU A 173 -18.42 0.61 -7.66
C GLU A 173 -17.81 0.01 -8.93
N TYR A 174 -18.33 -1.12 -9.41
CA TYR A 174 -17.89 -1.77 -10.64
C TYR A 174 -18.75 -1.41 -11.86
N GLY A 175 -19.88 -0.72 -11.66
CA GLY A 175 -20.80 -0.33 -12.73
C GLY A 175 -21.51 -1.51 -13.39
N PHE A 176 -21.79 -2.57 -12.64
CA PHE A 176 -22.55 -3.71 -13.15
C PHE A 176 -24.02 -3.32 -13.35
N LYS A 177 -24.62 -3.74 -14.48
CA LYS A 177 -25.99 -3.39 -14.81
C LYS A 177 -27.03 -4.32 -14.18
N ASN A 178 -26.66 -5.58 -13.91
CA ASN A 178 -27.50 -6.62 -13.33
C ASN A 178 -26.71 -7.45 -12.32
N GLU A 179 -27.43 -8.12 -11.42
CA GLU A 179 -26.87 -9.07 -10.46
C GLU A 179 -26.40 -10.39 -11.08
#